data_ce4a8a481fa6bd49fa8f1951d3045f9a
#
_entry.id   ce4a8a481fa6bd49fa8f1951d3045f9a
#
_cell.length_a   1.000
_cell.length_b   1.000
_cell.length_c   1.000
_cell.angle_alpha   90.00
_cell.angle_beta   90.00
_cell.angle_gamma   90.00
#
_symmetry.space_group_name_H-M   'P 1'
#
loop_
_entity.id
_entity.type
_entity.pdbx_description
1 polymer ?
#
loop_
_entity_poly.entity_id
_entity_poly.type
_entity_poly.pdbx_seq_one_letter_code
_entity_poly.pdbx_strand_id
1 'polypeptide(L)'
;MMPWSALMEDACRFFERHLTDEHRRHLWTRYGLEPDFVEAMRIGYAPADGSALLLHLMDRGYPREEIIGSGLVVPWQRTDEDGGTRSGVSDLLRGRIVFPYLSADLEPVYFIGRMTDETPARDDTTPAKYKKQLVTIDGPREPIFGVWSVSPGDPLIITEGITNCLAVLQTGRPCISPVTTRFKREQAPEVAELVRRSGGPVYILNDNEESGEGGKGAANIAYNLISQALDGARVFIGSPPRPEGVEKVDLNDFLRSGGDLDAVIAEAIPAEEHPGVLAEQKRVYARIAADVKQQRDRQRWIESGKKPRRGESIEDLKARMPSLSAYTGIPGGRGSHPVYGSIHGDNFLISEDGETWVSFHGGAEPGKSGNLFKLIALEQGYLTDEREPLRGEAFTRTIEYCRERWIR
;
A
#
# COMPACT_ATOMS: atom_id res chain seq x y z
N MET A 1 -16.27 19.62 19.09
CA MET A 1 -15.35 18.74 18.33
C MET A 1 -13.95 19.27 18.59
N MET A 2 -13.09 18.45 19.16
CA MET A 2 -11.69 18.84 19.36
C MET A 2 -10.97 18.83 18.01
N PRO A 3 -9.97 19.72 17.77
CA PRO A 3 -9.25 19.72 16.52
C PRO A 3 -8.54 18.38 16.27
N TRP A 4 -8.58 17.88 15.04
CA TRP A 4 -7.85 16.67 14.62
C TRP A 4 -6.37 16.70 15.03
N SER A 5 -5.70 17.85 14.83
CA SER A 5 -4.29 18.04 15.19
C SER A 5 -4.02 17.83 16.68
N ALA A 6 -4.93 18.22 17.57
CA ALA A 6 -4.77 18.03 19.02
C ALA A 6 -4.83 16.54 19.40
N LEU A 7 -5.73 15.77 18.78
CA LEU A 7 -5.82 14.32 19.01
C LEU A 7 -4.53 13.62 18.52
N MET A 8 -4.05 13.98 17.33
CA MET A 8 -2.83 13.41 16.76
C MET A 8 -1.60 13.75 17.60
N GLU A 9 -1.52 14.99 18.10
CA GLU A 9 -0.45 15.43 19.00
C GLU A 9 -0.45 14.67 20.33
N ASP A 10 -1.62 14.52 20.96
CA ASP A 10 -1.75 13.78 22.22
C ASP A 10 -1.43 12.28 22.03
N ALA A 11 -1.82 11.69 20.90
CA ALA A 11 -1.46 10.33 20.55
C ALA A 11 0.06 10.18 20.31
N CYS A 12 0.69 11.15 19.61
CA CYS A 12 2.13 11.15 19.40
C CYS A 12 2.89 11.18 20.72
N ARG A 13 2.56 12.13 21.59
CA ARG A 13 3.15 12.24 22.93
C ARG A 13 2.90 11.00 23.79
N PHE A 14 1.78 10.35 23.61
CA PHE A 14 1.53 9.06 24.27
C PHE A 14 2.53 8.01 23.81
N PHE A 15 2.75 7.85 22.52
CA PHE A 15 3.71 6.88 21.98
C PHE A 15 5.16 7.22 22.36
N GLU A 16 5.56 8.49 22.31
CA GLU A 16 6.90 8.97 22.70
C GLU A 16 7.22 8.56 24.16
N ARG A 17 6.27 8.74 25.08
CA ARG A 17 6.44 8.39 26.50
C ARG A 17 6.54 6.88 26.77
N HIS A 18 6.05 6.06 25.89
CA HIS A 18 6.11 4.60 26.00
C HIS A 18 7.32 3.99 25.29
N LEU A 19 8.14 4.78 24.63
CA LEU A 19 9.38 4.32 24.01
C LEU A 19 10.45 4.11 25.11
N THR A 20 10.69 2.85 25.48
CA THR A 20 11.65 2.48 26.52
C THR A 20 13.09 2.51 26.00
N ASP A 21 14.07 2.43 26.93
CA ASP A 21 15.49 2.31 26.54
C ASP A 21 15.80 1.04 25.76
N GLU A 22 15.02 -0.02 25.96
CA GLU A 22 15.14 -1.26 25.18
C GLU A 22 14.71 -1.02 23.72
N HIS A 23 13.60 -0.33 23.50
CA HIS A 23 13.15 0.06 22.16
C HIS A 23 14.14 0.99 21.48
N ARG A 24 14.73 1.97 22.22
CA ARG A 24 15.79 2.87 21.70
C ARG A 24 17.02 2.07 21.29
N ARG A 25 17.45 1.12 22.14
CA ARG A 25 18.57 0.23 21.82
C ARG A 25 18.28 -0.63 20.60
N HIS A 26 17.05 -1.14 20.45
CA HIS A 26 16.62 -1.87 19.25
C HIS A 26 16.71 -0.99 17.99
N LEU A 27 16.22 0.26 18.06
CA LEU A 27 16.29 1.22 16.94
C LEU A 27 17.74 1.50 16.54
N TRP A 28 18.62 1.68 17.51
CA TRP A 28 20.06 1.85 17.28
C TRP A 28 20.69 0.61 16.65
N THR A 29 20.55 -0.54 17.30
CA THR A 29 21.26 -1.76 16.88
C THR A 29 20.73 -2.31 15.55
N ARG A 30 19.42 -2.22 15.31
CA ARG A 30 18.79 -2.79 14.11
C ARG A 30 18.78 -1.82 12.93
N TYR A 31 18.63 -0.52 13.18
CA TYR A 31 18.45 0.48 12.12
C TYR A 31 19.51 1.58 12.12
N GLY A 32 20.40 1.63 13.11
CA GLY A 32 21.42 2.69 13.23
C GLY A 32 20.85 4.07 13.54
N LEU A 33 19.62 4.14 14.08
CA LEU A 33 18.98 5.43 14.38
C LEU A 33 19.50 5.96 15.72
N GLU A 34 20.17 7.12 15.66
CA GLU A 34 20.73 7.83 16.80
C GLU A 34 19.64 8.27 17.80
N PRO A 35 19.90 8.25 19.12
CA PRO A 35 18.90 8.63 20.12
C PRO A 35 18.31 10.02 19.89
N ASP A 36 19.15 11.02 19.60
CA ASP A 36 18.70 12.40 19.35
C ASP A 36 17.84 12.48 18.08
N PHE A 37 18.17 11.69 17.05
CA PHE A 37 17.37 11.61 15.83
C PHE A 37 16.02 10.92 16.08
N VAL A 38 15.99 9.86 16.89
CA VAL A 38 14.76 9.17 17.30
C VAL A 38 13.81 10.15 18.00
N GLU A 39 14.36 10.99 18.88
CA GLU A 39 13.60 12.03 19.58
C GLU A 39 13.10 13.12 18.61
N ALA A 40 13.99 13.64 17.75
CA ALA A 40 13.62 14.66 16.75
C ALA A 40 12.54 14.16 15.78
N MET A 41 12.56 12.88 15.40
CA MET A 41 11.53 12.26 14.55
C MET A 41 10.30 11.79 15.33
N ARG A 42 10.23 12.05 16.64
CA ARG A 42 9.10 11.75 17.51
C ARG A 42 8.66 10.28 17.45
N ILE A 43 9.65 9.38 17.26
CA ILE A 43 9.40 7.94 17.17
C ILE A 43 8.97 7.44 18.55
N GLY A 44 7.91 6.64 18.59
CA GLY A 44 7.33 6.15 19.82
C GLY A 44 7.06 4.65 19.82
N TYR A 45 6.37 4.20 20.86
CA TYR A 45 5.95 2.81 21.00
C TYR A 45 4.49 2.75 21.45
N ALA A 46 3.71 1.86 20.87
CA ALA A 46 2.34 1.59 21.27
C ALA A 46 2.30 0.35 22.18
N PRO A 47 1.92 0.47 23.47
CA PRO A 47 1.82 -0.68 24.39
C PRO A 47 1.01 -1.84 23.82
N ALA A 48 1.37 -3.07 24.22
CA ALA A 48 0.76 -4.28 23.67
C ALA A 48 -0.64 -4.60 24.23
N ASP A 49 -1.08 -3.96 25.31
CA ASP A 49 -2.33 -4.29 26.03
C ASP A 49 -3.61 -4.06 25.21
N GLY A 50 -3.57 -3.19 24.22
CA GLY A 50 -4.64 -2.99 23.25
C GLY A 50 -5.72 -1.98 23.64
N SER A 51 -5.59 -1.30 24.79
CA SER A 51 -6.54 -0.28 25.26
C SER A 51 -5.88 0.96 25.86
N ALA A 52 -4.56 0.97 25.99
CA ALA A 52 -3.81 2.04 26.64
C ALA A 52 -3.99 3.40 25.98
N LEU A 53 -3.92 3.45 24.64
CA LEU A 53 -4.15 4.68 23.89
C LEU A 53 -5.61 5.15 24.00
N LEU A 54 -6.56 4.23 23.83
CA LEU A 54 -7.98 4.55 23.97
C LEU A 54 -8.27 5.21 25.30
N LEU A 55 -7.83 4.58 26.40
CA LEU A 55 -8.07 5.08 27.78
C LEU A 55 -7.39 6.43 27.98
N HIS A 56 -6.15 6.58 27.50
CA HIS A 56 -5.42 7.85 27.58
C HIS A 56 -6.17 8.98 26.85
N LEU A 57 -6.66 8.75 25.63
CA LEU A 57 -7.36 9.78 24.86
C LEU A 57 -8.74 10.10 25.48
N MET A 58 -9.44 9.10 26.03
CA MET A 58 -10.69 9.32 26.76
C MET A 58 -10.45 10.16 28.03
N ASP A 59 -9.38 9.91 28.77
CA ASP A 59 -9.01 10.70 29.96
C ASP A 59 -8.65 12.15 29.59
N ARG A 60 -8.15 12.37 28.38
CA ARG A 60 -7.90 13.70 27.80
C ARG A 60 -9.18 14.41 27.32
N GLY A 61 -10.33 13.73 27.40
CA GLY A 61 -11.64 14.27 27.06
C GLY A 61 -12.07 14.12 25.60
N TYR A 62 -11.35 13.31 24.81
CA TYR A 62 -11.78 13.03 23.42
C TYR A 62 -12.99 12.10 23.41
N PRO A 63 -14.05 12.41 22.64
CA PRO A 63 -15.17 11.51 22.43
C PRO A 63 -14.74 10.20 21.79
N ARG A 64 -15.32 9.10 22.25
CA ARG A 64 -14.98 7.75 21.76
C ARG A 64 -15.13 7.62 20.23
N GLU A 65 -16.15 8.25 19.67
CA GLU A 65 -16.42 8.26 18.22
C GLU A 65 -15.32 8.97 17.45
N GLU A 66 -14.77 10.07 17.96
CA GLU A 66 -13.65 10.78 17.35
C GLU A 66 -12.37 9.94 17.41
N ILE A 67 -12.13 9.25 18.53
CA ILE A 67 -10.98 8.34 18.69
C ILE A 67 -11.07 7.18 17.70
N ILE A 68 -12.22 6.54 17.56
CA ILE A 68 -12.44 5.47 16.57
C ILE A 68 -12.30 6.02 15.14
N GLY A 69 -12.91 7.18 14.88
CA GLY A 69 -12.84 7.84 13.57
C GLY A 69 -11.42 8.20 13.16
N SER A 70 -10.54 8.49 14.12
CA SER A 70 -9.11 8.71 13.84
C SER A 70 -8.42 7.49 13.25
N GLY A 71 -8.99 6.29 13.43
CA GLY A 71 -8.40 5.04 12.98
C GLY A 71 -7.18 4.57 13.76
N LEU A 72 -6.88 5.20 14.90
CA LEU A 72 -5.87 4.72 15.86
C LEU A 72 -6.41 3.63 16.78
N VAL A 73 -7.74 3.61 16.96
CA VAL A 73 -8.48 2.61 17.69
C VAL A 73 -9.54 2.03 16.74
N VAL A 74 -9.60 0.72 16.64
CA VAL A 74 -10.47 0.03 15.68
C VAL A 74 -11.46 -0.90 16.39
N PRO A 75 -12.71 -0.96 15.92
CA PRO A 75 -13.65 -1.94 16.41
C PRO A 75 -13.24 -3.35 15.96
N TRP A 76 -13.57 -4.33 16.80
CA TRP A 76 -13.43 -5.73 16.49
C TRP A 76 -14.68 -6.51 16.89
N GLN A 77 -14.94 -7.60 16.18
CA GLN A 77 -15.99 -8.55 16.51
C GLN A 77 -15.42 -9.96 16.40
N ARG A 78 -15.72 -10.80 17.38
CA ARG A 78 -15.34 -12.22 17.40
C ARG A 78 -16.58 -13.05 17.68
N THR A 79 -16.67 -14.19 16.99
CA THR A 79 -17.64 -15.23 17.31
C THR A 79 -16.91 -16.32 18.07
N ASP A 80 -17.35 -16.63 19.28
CA ASP A 80 -16.82 -17.70 20.10
C ASP A 80 -17.21 -19.06 19.51
N GLU A 81 -16.56 -20.15 19.92
CA GLU A 81 -16.86 -21.54 19.48
C GLU A 81 -18.32 -21.94 19.76
N ASP A 82 -18.92 -21.37 20.81
CA ASP A 82 -20.32 -21.60 21.19
C ASP A 82 -21.33 -20.76 20.38
N GLY A 83 -20.87 -20.02 19.35
CA GLY A 83 -21.71 -19.13 18.52
C GLY A 83 -22.04 -17.79 19.16
N GLY A 84 -21.53 -17.49 20.34
CA GLY A 84 -21.66 -16.17 20.99
C GLY A 84 -20.80 -15.12 20.29
N THR A 85 -21.36 -13.91 20.11
CA THR A 85 -20.62 -12.82 19.48
C THR A 85 -20.16 -11.81 20.53
N ARG A 86 -18.84 -11.58 20.61
CA ARG A 86 -18.24 -10.51 21.41
C ARG A 86 -17.74 -9.41 20.49
N SER A 87 -17.91 -8.17 20.90
CA SER A 87 -17.40 -7.01 20.19
C SER A 87 -16.72 -6.04 21.14
N GLY A 88 -15.80 -5.26 20.62
CA GLY A 88 -15.06 -4.27 21.40
C GLY A 88 -14.29 -3.33 20.50
N VAL A 89 -13.38 -2.58 21.10
CA VAL A 89 -12.42 -1.74 20.39
C VAL A 89 -11.02 -2.06 20.87
N SER A 90 -10.01 -1.83 20.05
CA SER A 90 -8.62 -2.08 20.41
C SER A 90 -7.72 -1.08 19.72
N ASP A 91 -6.64 -0.72 20.40
CA ASP A 91 -5.57 0.08 19.83
C ASP A 91 -4.99 -0.61 18.58
N LEU A 92 -4.95 0.11 17.46
CA LEU A 92 -4.56 -0.45 16.17
C LEU A 92 -3.09 -0.86 16.14
N LEU A 93 -2.22 -0.01 16.70
CA LEU A 93 -0.76 -0.11 16.58
C LEU A 93 -0.10 -0.84 17.76
N ARG A 94 -0.87 -1.49 18.61
CA ARG A 94 -0.39 -2.17 19.83
C ARG A 94 0.81 -3.08 19.57
N GLY A 95 1.79 -3.03 20.48
CA GLY A 95 3.03 -3.81 20.42
C GLY A 95 3.94 -3.42 19.25
N ARG A 96 3.91 -2.15 18.80
CA ARG A 96 4.68 -1.70 17.63
C ARG A 96 5.48 -0.45 17.92
N ILE A 97 6.66 -0.37 17.30
CA ILE A 97 7.34 0.92 17.13
C ILE A 97 6.49 1.77 16.19
N VAL A 98 6.20 3.00 16.60
CA VAL A 98 5.34 3.93 15.87
C VAL A 98 6.18 5.03 15.25
N PHE A 99 6.05 5.21 13.94
CA PHE A 99 6.67 6.28 13.17
C PHE A 99 5.57 7.28 12.78
N PRO A 100 5.64 8.54 13.26
CA PRO A 100 4.72 9.57 12.82
C PRO A 100 5.11 10.07 11.43
N TYR A 101 4.09 10.37 10.61
CA TYR A 101 4.24 11.23 9.46
C TYR A 101 4.07 12.66 9.94
N LEU A 102 5.02 13.51 9.65
CA LEU A 102 5.01 14.90 10.09
C LEU A 102 4.58 15.83 8.95
N SER A 103 3.90 16.90 9.29
CA SER A 103 3.64 18.01 8.37
C SER A 103 4.90 18.83 8.14
N ALA A 104 4.82 19.87 7.28
CA ALA A 104 5.91 20.82 7.11
C ALA A 104 6.27 21.57 8.41
N ASP A 105 5.32 21.69 9.33
CA ASP A 105 5.50 22.34 10.65
C ASP A 105 5.89 21.33 11.75
N LEU A 106 6.27 20.12 11.36
CA LEU A 106 6.65 19.00 12.26
C LEU A 106 5.52 18.52 13.19
N GLU A 107 4.26 18.77 12.83
CA GLU A 107 3.11 18.23 13.55
C GLU A 107 2.77 16.82 13.06
N PRO A 108 2.40 15.88 13.95
CA PRO A 108 2.02 14.54 13.54
C PRO A 108 0.67 14.54 12.84
N VAL A 109 0.61 14.00 11.63
CA VAL A 109 -0.60 13.97 10.79
C VAL A 109 -1.10 12.55 10.49
N TYR A 110 -0.25 11.55 10.67
CA TYR A 110 -0.56 10.14 10.40
C TYR A 110 0.45 9.23 11.11
N PHE A 111 0.10 7.96 11.35
CA PHE A 111 1.00 7.01 12.00
C PHE A 111 1.09 5.68 11.24
N ILE A 112 2.29 5.10 11.30
CA ILE A 112 2.54 3.72 10.88
C ILE A 112 3.29 2.98 11.98
N GLY A 113 2.88 1.76 12.27
CA GLY A 113 3.51 0.91 13.27
C GLY A 113 4.29 -0.23 12.63
N ARG A 114 5.55 -0.42 13.03
CA ARG A 114 6.38 -1.56 12.69
C ARG A 114 6.31 -2.61 13.77
N MET A 115 6.11 -3.88 13.39
CA MET A 115 6.06 -5.00 14.34
C MET A 115 7.34 -5.12 15.17
N THR A 116 7.17 -5.54 16.42
CA THR A 116 8.21 -5.99 17.34
C THR A 116 7.86 -7.41 17.81
N ASP A 117 8.71 -8.00 18.65
CA ASP A 117 8.42 -9.30 19.28
C ASP A 117 7.22 -9.24 20.24
N GLU A 118 6.85 -8.03 20.71
CA GLU A 118 5.67 -7.78 21.54
C GLU A 118 4.37 -7.60 20.73
N THR A 119 4.46 -7.54 19.40
CA THR A 119 3.26 -7.37 18.57
C THR A 119 2.37 -8.61 18.69
N PRO A 120 1.13 -8.48 19.19
CA PRO A 120 0.28 -9.64 19.37
C PRO A 120 -0.02 -10.34 18.04
N ALA A 121 0.29 -11.64 17.98
CA ALA A 121 -0.17 -12.50 16.89
C ALA A 121 -1.68 -12.69 16.97
N ARG A 122 -2.31 -12.93 15.84
CA ARG A 122 -3.72 -13.28 15.75
C ARG A 122 -3.81 -14.69 15.15
N ASP A 123 -4.36 -15.62 15.92
CA ASP A 123 -4.69 -16.98 15.45
C ASP A 123 -3.53 -17.64 14.66
N ASP A 124 -2.37 -17.82 15.28
CA ASP A 124 -1.15 -18.44 14.73
C ASP A 124 -0.59 -17.75 13.45
N THR A 125 -1.11 -16.59 13.09
CA THR A 125 -0.59 -15.83 11.96
C THR A 125 0.52 -14.85 12.37
N THR A 126 1.60 -14.80 11.59
CA THR A 126 2.64 -13.76 11.79
C THR A 126 2.04 -12.38 11.54
N PRO A 127 2.18 -11.44 12.50
CA PRO A 127 1.69 -10.08 12.30
C PRO A 127 2.33 -9.43 11.07
N ALA A 128 1.56 -8.60 10.35
CA ALA A 128 2.10 -7.84 9.24
C ALA A 128 3.27 -6.95 9.71
N LYS A 129 4.37 -6.93 8.93
CA LYS A 129 5.58 -6.14 9.23
C LYS A 129 5.26 -4.68 9.53
N TYR A 130 4.36 -4.07 8.75
CA TYR A 130 3.87 -2.71 8.96
C TYR A 130 2.36 -2.69 9.08
N LYS A 131 1.84 -1.77 9.91
CA LYS A 131 0.42 -1.50 10.05
C LYS A 131 0.17 0.01 9.98
N LYS A 132 -0.67 0.43 9.05
CA LYS A 132 -1.00 1.83 8.80
C LYS A 132 -2.24 2.23 9.57
N GLN A 133 -2.33 3.48 10.00
CA GLN A 133 -3.53 4.09 10.57
C GLN A 133 -4.72 3.93 9.61
N LEU A 134 -5.92 3.65 10.15
CA LEU A 134 -7.13 3.41 9.37
C LEU A 134 -8.13 4.56 9.54
N VAL A 135 -7.85 5.71 8.96
CA VAL A 135 -8.72 6.89 9.05
C VAL A 135 -10.06 6.59 8.38
N THR A 136 -11.18 6.75 9.11
CA THR A 136 -12.54 6.44 8.65
C THR A 136 -13.47 7.66 8.58
N ILE A 137 -13.09 8.79 9.19
CA ILE A 137 -13.77 10.08 9.06
C ILE A 137 -13.09 10.90 7.97
N ASP A 138 -13.67 12.03 7.57
CA ASP A 138 -13.07 13.01 6.63
C ASP A 138 -11.74 13.56 7.21
N GLY A 139 -10.73 12.71 7.23
CA GLY A 139 -9.38 12.97 7.70
C GLY A 139 -8.38 12.95 6.53
N PRO A 140 -7.15 13.34 6.80
CA PRO A 140 -6.12 13.32 5.77
C PRO A 140 -5.91 11.90 5.25
N ARG A 141 -5.91 11.73 3.93
CA ARG A 141 -5.44 10.50 3.29
C ARG A 141 -4.01 10.23 3.74
N GLU A 142 -3.55 8.98 3.63
CA GLU A 142 -2.15 8.66 3.93
C GLU A 142 -1.20 9.62 3.20
N PRO A 143 -0.45 10.48 3.94
CA PRO A 143 0.45 11.44 3.33
C PRO A 143 1.73 10.73 2.84
N ILE A 144 2.59 11.47 2.12
CA ILE A 144 3.92 10.99 1.76
C ILE A 144 4.83 11.13 2.99
N PHE A 145 5.56 10.06 3.32
CA PHE A 145 6.53 10.11 4.42
C PHE A 145 7.74 10.97 4.04
N GLY A 146 8.18 11.84 4.93
CA GLY A 146 9.36 12.67 4.73
C GLY A 146 9.11 14.06 4.11
N VAL A 147 7.87 14.46 3.83
CA VAL A 147 7.54 15.74 3.15
C VAL A 147 8.11 16.97 3.86
N TRP A 148 8.26 16.93 5.18
CA TRP A 148 8.81 18.00 6.00
C TRP A 148 10.29 18.31 5.71
N SER A 149 11.04 17.34 5.16
CA SER A 149 12.47 17.48 4.88
C SER A 149 12.75 18.22 3.57
N VAL A 150 11.77 18.35 2.69
CA VAL A 150 11.97 18.89 1.34
C VAL A 150 12.17 20.40 1.41
N SER A 151 13.36 20.86 1.03
CA SER A 151 13.76 22.27 1.02
C SER A 151 14.12 22.73 -0.39
N PRO A 152 13.88 24.01 -0.73
CA PRO A 152 14.26 24.56 -2.03
C PRO A 152 15.78 24.55 -2.25
N GLY A 153 16.22 24.08 -3.41
CA GLY A 153 17.63 24.04 -3.81
C GLY A 153 18.38 22.78 -3.45
N ASP A 154 17.83 21.94 -2.55
CA ASP A 154 18.47 20.70 -2.13
C ASP A 154 18.13 19.52 -3.04
N PRO A 155 19.06 18.57 -3.26
CA PRO A 155 18.75 17.32 -3.90
C PRO A 155 17.69 16.54 -3.09
N LEU A 156 16.69 15.99 -3.79
CA LEU A 156 15.65 15.15 -3.17
C LEU A 156 15.97 13.67 -3.35
N ILE A 157 16.02 12.93 -2.24
CA ILE A 157 16.18 11.47 -2.27
C ILE A 157 14.80 10.81 -2.10
N ILE A 158 14.55 9.76 -2.87
CA ILE A 158 13.37 8.91 -2.77
C ILE A 158 13.83 7.49 -2.46
N THR A 159 13.30 6.89 -1.40
CA THR A 159 13.63 5.52 -1.00
C THR A 159 12.37 4.65 -0.90
N GLU A 160 12.53 3.32 -0.99
CA GLU A 160 11.40 2.39 -0.93
C GLU A 160 10.74 2.35 0.45
N GLY A 161 11.53 2.17 1.51
CA GLY A 161 11.04 1.87 2.85
C GLY A 161 11.24 3.02 3.85
N ILE A 162 10.41 3.03 4.89
CA ILE A 162 10.50 4.04 5.95
C ILE A 162 11.85 4.05 6.67
N THR A 163 12.43 2.88 6.95
CA THR A 163 13.74 2.77 7.61
C THR A 163 14.88 3.29 6.74
N ASN A 164 14.81 3.07 5.42
CA ASN A 164 15.75 3.64 4.47
C ASN A 164 15.63 5.17 4.42
N CYS A 165 14.39 5.69 4.42
CA CYS A 165 14.14 7.12 4.44
C CYS A 165 14.70 7.76 5.73
N LEU A 166 14.43 7.16 6.90
CA LEU A 166 14.97 7.65 8.17
C LEU A 166 16.51 7.63 8.21
N ALA A 167 17.15 6.59 7.66
CA ALA A 167 18.61 6.52 7.58
C ALA A 167 19.19 7.65 6.72
N VAL A 168 18.53 8.00 5.61
CA VAL A 168 18.92 9.16 4.77
C VAL A 168 18.66 10.48 5.50
N LEU A 169 17.48 10.67 6.11
CA LEU A 169 17.15 11.87 6.87
C LEU A 169 18.14 12.15 7.99
N GLN A 170 18.62 11.10 8.67
CA GLN A 170 19.64 11.21 9.72
C GLN A 170 20.97 11.78 9.20
N THR A 171 21.30 11.61 7.91
CA THR A 171 22.47 12.26 7.29
C THR A 171 22.27 13.75 7.00
N GLY A 172 21.10 14.32 7.32
CA GLY A 172 20.72 15.70 7.03
C GLY A 172 20.23 15.95 5.60
N ARG A 173 20.01 14.92 4.80
CA ARG A 173 19.55 15.04 3.41
C ARG A 173 18.03 14.89 3.30
N PRO A 174 17.34 15.73 2.49
CA PRO A 174 15.92 15.58 2.22
C PRO A 174 15.60 14.21 1.62
N CYS A 175 14.61 13.53 2.21
CA CYS A 175 14.18 12.23 1.74
C CYS A 175 12.69 12.02 1.90
N ILE A 176 12.04 11.45 0.87
CA ILE A 176 10.64 11.02 0.92
C ILE A 176 10.53 9.53 0.59
N SER A 177 9.44 8.91 1.04
CA SER A 177 9.19 7.49 0.79
C SER A 177 7.70 7.20 0.57
N PRO A 178 7.33 6.32 -0.39
CA PRO A 178 5.99 5.76 -0.49
C PRO A 178 5.66 4.78 0.64
N VAL A 179 6.67 4.39 1.44
CA VAL A 179 6.57 3.30 2.45
C VAL A 179 6.12 1.95 1.84
N THR A 180 6.27 1.85 0.53
CA THR A 180 6.06 0.68 -0.33
C THR A 180 6.96 0.81 -1.54
N THR A 181 6.91 -0.12 -2.49
CA THR A 181 7.75 -0.08 -3.72
C THR A 181 7.43 1.09 -4.66
N ARG A 182 6.29 1.76 -4.50
CA ARG A 182 5.86 2.87 -5.38
C ARG A 182 4.84 3.76 -4.69
N PHE A 183 4.74 5.01 -5.14
CA PHE A 183 3.67 5.93 -4.74
C PHE A 183 2.32 5.47 -5.31
N LYS A 184 1.26 5.75 -4.59
CA LYS A 184 -0.11 5.57 -5.10
C LYS A 184 -0.37 6.56 -6.23
N ARG A 185 -1.28 6.19 -7.14
CA ARG A 185 -1.61 7.04 -8.29
C ARG A 185 -2.12 8.42 -7.87
N GLU A 186 -2.91 8.49 -6.81
CA GLU A 186 -3.44 9.73 -6.25
C GLU A 186 -2.37 10.62 -5.61
N GLN A 187 -1.21 10.09 -5.23
CA GLN A 187 -0.07 10.84 -4.67
C GLN A 187 0.82 11.46 -5.76
N ALA A 188 0.65 11.08 -7.03
CA ALA A 188 1.53 11.55 -8.10
C ALA A 188 1.60 13.10 -8.24
N PRO A 189 0.49 13.87 -8.13
CA PRO A 189 0.55 15.32 -8.16
C PRO A 189 1.34 15.93 -7.00
N GLU A 190 1.21 15.35 -5.79
CA GLU A 190 1.93 15.79 -4.59
C GLU A 190 3.43 15.51 -4.72
N VAL A 191 3.82 14.33 -5.20
CA VAL A 191 5.23 13.99 -5.47
C VAL A 191 5.83 14.98 -6.49
N ALA A 192 5.10 15.29 -7.57
CA ALA A 192 5.54 16.26 -8.57
C ALA A 192 5.73 17.65 -7.97
N GLU A 193 4.87 18.05 -7.05
CA GLU A 193 5.01 19.34 -6.36
C GLU A 193 6.20 19.36 -5.41
N LEU A 194 6.47 18.26 -4.69
CA LEU A 194 7.67 18.13 -3.86
C LEU A 194 8.95 18.21 -4.69
N VAL A 195 8.98 17.59 -5.86
CA VAL A 195 10.12 17.67 -6.80
C VAL A 195 10.31 19.10 -7.30
N ARG A 196 9.23 19.82 -7.68
CA ARG A 196 9.33 21.24 -8.09
C ARG A 196 9.80 22.12 -6.93
N ARG A 197 9.31 21.87 -5.71
CA ARG A 197 9.71 22.62 -4.52
C ARG A 197 11.20 22.43 -4.21
N SER A 198 11.70 21.20 -4.33
CA SER A 198 13.13 20.93 -4.22
C SER A 198 13.93 21.69 -5.28
N GLY A 199 13.52 21.65 -6.55
CA GLY A 199 14.22 22.29 -7.67
C GLY A 199 15.63 21.72 -7.94
N GLY A 200 16.10 20.80 -7.10
CA GLY A 200 17.36 20.07 -7.23
C GLY A 200 17.24 18.77 -8.01
N PRO A 201 18.35 18.02 -8.16
CA PRO A 201 18.30 16.68 -8.71
C PRO A 201 17.55 15.72 -7.80
N VAL A 202 16.86 14.73 -8.40
CA VAL A 202 16.11 13.70 -7.69
C VAL A 202 16.84 12.38 -7.82
N TYR A 203 17.17 11.74 -6.70
CA TYR A 203 17.81 10.44 -6.64
C TYR A 203 16.87 9.39 -6.08
N ILE A 204 16.57 8.35 -6.85
CA ILE A 204 15.74 7.22 -6.42
C ILE A 204 16.69 6.10 -6.02
N LEU A 205 16.80 5.87 -4.70
CA LEU A 205 17.74 4.93 -4.10
C LEU A 205 16.97 3.78 -3.43
N ASN A 206 16.61 2.77 -4.24
CA ASN A 206 15.92 1.60 -3.76
C ASN A 206 16.87 0.46 -3.38
N ASP A 207 16.33 -0.56 -2.71
CA ASP A 207 17.04 -1.75 -2.31
C ASP A 207 17.67 -2.47 -3.51
N ASN A 208 18.88 -3.01 -3.32
CA ASN A 208 19.54 -3.85 -4.32
C ASN A 208 19.33 -5.32 -3.95
N GLU A 209 18.45 -5.99 -4.67
CA GLU A 209 18.09 -7.37 -4.42
C GLU A 209 18.17 -8.23 -5.71
N GLU A 210 18.46 -9.52 -5.53
CA GLU A 210 18.61 -10.45 -6.65
C GLU A 210 17.35 -10.58 -7.50
N SER A 211 16.17 -10.48 -6.86
CA SER A 211 14.87 -10.48 -7.54
C SER A 211 14.67 -9.30 -8.52
N GLY A 212 15.41 -8.20 -8.31
CA GLY A 212 15.30 -6.95 -9.07
C GLY A 212 14.02 -6.16 -8.80
N GLU A 213 13.24 -6.48 -7.77
CA GLU A 213 11.98 -5.77 -7.46
C GLU A 213 12.24 -4.32 -7.04
N GLY A 214 13.26 -4.05 -6.23
CA GLY A 214 13.66 -2.69 -5.87
C GLY A 214 13.99 -1.84 -7.10
N GLY A 215 14.75 -2.41 -8.05
CA GLY A 215 15.06 -1.75 -9.33
C GLY A 215 13.83 -1.50 -10.21
N LYS A 216 12.86 -2.41 -10.24
CA LYS A 216 11.57 -2.21 -10.93
C LYS A 216 10.75 -1.11 -10.28
N GLY A 217 10.73 -1.05 -8.95
CA GLY A 217 10.08 0.02 -8.17
C GLY A 217 10.69 1.38 -8.50
N ALA A 218 12.02 1.50 -8.46
CA ALA A 218 12.75 2.71 -8.79
C ALA A 218 12.47 3.17 -10.24
N ALA A 219 12.53 2.24 -11.20
CA ALA A 219 12.24 2.54 -12.60
C ALA A 219 10.80 3.03 -12.82
N ASN A 220 9.82 2.48 -12.12
CA ASN A 220 8.44 2.93 -12.18
C ASN A 220 8.28 4.35 -11.62
N ILE A 221 8.87 4.67 -10.48
CA ILE A 221 8.86 6.02 -9.89
C ILE A 221 9.51 7.00 -10.86
N ALA A 222 10.71 6.70 -11.37
CA ALA A 222 11.43 7.53 -12.31
C ALA A 222 10.65 7.80 -13.61
N TYR A 223 10.07 6.75 -14.19
CA TYR A 223 9.23 6.87 -15.39
C TYR A 223 8.04 7.81 -15.15
N ASN A 224 7.37 7.67 -14.01
CA ASN A 224 6.24 8.54 -13.66
C ASN A 224 6.66 10.01 -13.48
N LEU A 225 7.83 10.27 -12.89
CA LEU A 225 8.36 11.64 -12.75
C LEU A 225 8.72 12.25 -14.11
N ILE A 226 9.43 11.50 -14.97
CA ILE A 226 9.82 11.97 -16.31
C ILE A 226 8.57 12.21 -17.16
N SER A 227 7.57 11.32 -17.12
CA SER A 227 6.36 11.42 -17.95
C SER A 227 5.46 12.60 -17.57
N GLN A 228 5.63 13.18 -16.36
CA GLN A 228 4.93 14.40 -15.94
C GLN A 228 5.55 15.67 -16.48
N ALA A 229 6.58 15.57 -17.32
CA ALA A 229 7.28 16.70 -17.94
C ALA A 229 7.62 17.79 -16.91
N LEU A 230 8.26 17.39 -15.80
CA LEU A 230 8.75 18.32 -14.80
C LEU A 230 9.93 19.08 -15.40
N ASP A 231 9.69 20.28 -15.88
CA ASP A 231 10.67 21.11 -16.58
C ASP A 231 11.97 21.22 -15.78
N GLY A 232 13.07 20.69 -16.36
CA GLY A 232 14.41 20.74 -15.80
C GLY A 232 14.69 19.76 -14.66
N ALA A 233 13.75 18.91 -14.24
CA ALA A 233 13.99 17.91 -13.20
C ALA A 233 14.96 16.83 -13.73
N ARG A 234 16.14 16.76 -13.11
CA ARG A 234 17.12 15.70 -13.35
C ARG A 234 16.85 14.54 -12.41
N VAL A 235 16.45 13.40 -12.94
CA VAL A 235 16.13 12.19 -12.17
C VAL A 235 17.21 11.14 -12.38
N PHE A 236 17.71 10.57 -11.31
CA PHE A 236 18.73 9.54 -11.29
C PHE A 236 18.24 8.31 -10.51
N ILE A 237 18.74 7.14 -10.88
CA ILE A 237 18.48 5.88 -10.18
C ILE A 237 19.80 5.32 -9.69
N GLY A 238 19.87 5.00 -8.39
CA GLY A 238 20.98 4.33 -7.74
C GLY A 238 20.51 3.24 -6.79
N SER A 239 21.44 2.44 -6.33
CA SER A 239 21.22 1.44 -5.29
C SER A 239 22.52 1.20 -4.53
N PRO A 240 22.46 0.75 -3.25
CA PRO A 240 23.67 0.38 -2.54
C PRO A 240 24.39 -0.77 -3.27
N PRO A 241 25.74 -0.83 -3.23
CA PRO A 241 26.48 -1.93 -3.82
C PRO A 241 26.12 -3.25 -3.14
N ARG A 242 25.91 -4.30 -3.93
CA ARG A 242 25.57 -5.63 -3.44
C ARG A 242 26.71 -6.61 -3.71
N PRO A 243 27.39 -7.12 -2.65
CA PRO A 243 28.44 -8.13 -2.79
C PRO A 243 27.90 -9.42 -3.43
N GLU A 244 28.80 -10.15 -4.09
CA GLU A 244 28.47 -11.47 -4.67
C GLU A 244 27.99 -12.44 -3.56
N GLY A 245 26.91 -13.18 -3.83
CA GLY A 245 26.33 -14.14 -2.89
C GLY A 245 25.40 -13.51 -1.82
N VAL A 246 25.23 -12.19 -1.81
CA VAL A 246 24.26 -11.51 -0.93
C VAL A 246 22.93 -11.32 -1.70
N GLU A 247 21.85 -11.89 -1.17
CA GLU A 247 20.53 -11.81 -1.83
C GLU A 247 19.97 -10.40 -1.89
N LYS A 248 20.19 -9.61 -0.83
CA LYS A 248 19.63 -8.27 -0.70
C LYS A 248 20.51 -7.37 0.16
N VAL A 249 20.67 -6.12 -0.27
CA VAL A 249 21.20 -5.02 0.52
C VAL A 249 20.18 -3.88 0.50
N ASP A 250 19.64 -3.50 1.64
CA ASP A 250 18.85 -2.30 1.77
C ASP A 250 19.72 -1.09 2.14
N LEU A 251 19.25 0.11 1.81
CA LEU A 251 20.03 1.34 2.01
C LEU A 251 20.29 1.60 3.50
N ASN A 252 19.37 1.24 4.39
CA ASN A 252 19.56 1.39 5.83
C ASN A 252 20.69 0.48 6.35
N ASP A 253 20.69 -0.80 5.98
CA ASP A 253 21.72 -1.75 6.39
C ASP A 253 23.11 -1.35 5.81
N PHE A 254 23.14 -0.81 4.59
CA PHE A 254 24.38 -0.28 3.98
C PHE A 254 24.93 0.90 4.78
N LEU A 255 24.12 1.92 5.06
CA LEU A 255 24.55 3.11 5.82
C LEU A 255 24.91 2.75 7.25
N ARG A 256 24.15 1.87 7.92
CA ARG A 256 24.45 1.38 9.26
C ARG A 256 25.80 0.67 9.35
N SER A 257 26.22 -0.01 8.29
CA SER A 257 27.55 -0.66 8.23
C SER A 257 28.69 0.28 7.84
N GLY A 258 28.46 1.59 7.78
CA GLY A 258 29.46 2.60 7.44
C GLY A 258 29.57 2.87 5.94
N GLY A 259 28.59 2.47 5.15
CA GLY A 259 28.52 2.77 3.72
C GLY A 259 28.37 4.27 3.45
N ASP A 260 28.93 4.72 2.33
CA ASP A 260 28.94 6.12 1.93
C ASP A 260 27.77 6.44 0.99
N LEU A 261 26.83 7.28 1.46
CA LEU A 261 25.68 7.73 0.68
C LEU A 261 26.10 8.56 -0.55
N ASP A 262 27.17 9.36 -0.42
CA ASP A 262 27.66 10.19 -1.53
C ASP A 262 28.24 9.34 -2.66
N ALA A 263 28.87 8.22 -2.33
CA ALA A 263 29.32 7.27 -3.33
C ALA A 263 28.13 6.65 -4.09
N VAL A 264 27.04 6.27 -3.40
CA VAL A 264 25.82 5.76 -4.04
C VAL A 264 25.19 6.81 -4.95
N ILE A 265 25.15 8.07 -4.53
CA ILE A 265 24.65 9.20 -5.32
C ILE A 265 25.52 9.44 -6.56
N ALA A 266 26.85 9.40 -6.41
CA ALA A 266 27.79 9.64 -7.50
C ALA A 266 27.73 8.56 -8.59
N GLU A 267 27.40 7.32 -8.23
CA GLU A 267 27.24 6.19 -9.16
C GLU A 267 25.83 6.09 -9.77
N ALA A 268 24.89 6.94 -9.34
CA ALA A 268 23.52 6.90 -9.83
C ALA A 268 23.46 7.24 -11.33
N ILE A 269 22.69 6.45 -12.07
CA ILE A 269 22.54 6.55 -13.53
C ILE A 269 21.37 7.50 -13.86
N PRO A 270 21.51 8.41 -14.86
CA PRO A 270 20.38 9.18 -15.35
C PRO A 270 19.20 8.26 -15.71
N ALA A 271 18.01 8.62 -15.21
CA ALA A 271 16.84 7.76 -15.39
C ALA A 271 16.48 7.51 -16.86
N GLU A 272 16.77 8.48 -17.74
CA GLU A 272 16.55 8.36 -19.20
C GLU A 272 17.44 7.29 -19.84
N GLU A 273 18.60 7.00 -19.25
CA GLU A 273 19.55 5.98 -19.72
C GLU A 273 19.36 4.64 -18.99
N HIS A 274 18.57 4.62 -17.90
CA HIS A 274 18.44 3.43 -17.06
C HIS A 274 17.63 2.33 -17.76
N PRO A 275 18.16 1.10 -17.92
CA PRO A 275 17.50 0.02 -18.66
C PRO A 275 16.08 -0.30 -18.18
N GLY A 276 15.85 -0.24 -16.87
CA GLY A 276 14.54 -0.48 -16.27
C GLY A 276 13.50 0.58 -16.68
N VAL A 277 13.89 1.86 -16.79
CA VAL A 277 13.01 2.96 -17.22
C VAL A 277 12.66 2.79 -18.69
N LEU A 278 13.64 2.47 -19.54
CA LEU A 278 13.43 2.20 -20.95
C LEU A 278 12.49 0.99 -21.17
N ALA A 279 12.62 -0.04 -20.33
CA ALA A 279 11.73 -1.20 -20.36
C ALA A 279 10.29 -0.82 -19.93
N GLU A 280 10.15 -0.02 -18.87
CA GLU A 280 8.84 0.48 -18.40
C GLU A 280 8.18 1.35 -19.47
N GLN A 281 8.91 2.26 -20.08
CA GLN A 281 8.44 3.09 -21.18
C GLN A 281 7.91 2.24 -22.36
N LYS A 282 8.67 1.22 -22.78
CA LYS A 282 8.24 0.29 -23.83
C LYS A 282 6.96 -0.45 -23.43
N ARG A 283 6.85 -0.88 -22.17
CA ARG A 283 5.66 -1.56 -21.66
C ARG A 283 4.43 -0.67 -21.70
N VAL A 284 4.57 0.60 -21.25
CA VAL A 284 3.47 1.57 -21.27
C VAL A 284 3.05 1.89 -22.69
N TYR A 285 3.99 2.13 -23.63
CA TYR A 285 3.66 2.37 -25.04
C TYR A 285 2.98 1.17 -25.69
N ALA A 286 3.42 -0.05 -25.41
CA ALA A 286 2.76 -1.25 -25.91
C ALA A 286 1.31 -1.37 -25.41
N ARG A 287 1.06 -1.04 -24.14
CA ARG A 287 -0.30 -1.00 -23.58
C ARG A 287 -1.16 0.05 -24.26
N ILE A 288 -0.67 1.29 -24.39
CA ILE A 288 -1.39 2.37 -25.09
C ILE A 288 -1.70 1.97 -26.53
N ALA A 289 -0.74 1.39 -27.25
CA ALA A 289 -0.94 0.93 -28.62
C ALA A 289 -2.03 -0.17 -28.69
N ALA A 290 -2.04 -1.10 -27.75
CA ALA A 290 -3.08 -2.14 -27.64
C ALA A 290 -4.46 -1.54 -27.38
N ASP A 291 -4.57 -0.60 -26.44
CA ASP A 291 -5.82 0.09 -26.10
C ASP A 291 -6.36 0.89 -27.31
N VAL A 292 -5.47 1.62 -28.00
CA VAL A 292 -5.84 2.36 -29.22
C VAL A 292 -6.31 1.40 -30.33
N LYS A 293 -5.62 0.26 -30.51
CA LYS A 293 -6.03 -0.77 -31.45
C LYS A 293 -7.43 -1.31 -31.10
N GLN A 294 -7.65 -1.66 -29.83
CA GLN A 294 -8.92 -2.17 -29.36
C GLN A 294 -10.06 -1.14 -29.58
N GLN A 295 -9.81 0.14 -29.30
CA GLN A 295 -10.78 1.21 -29.56
C GLN A 295 -11.08 1.33 -31.06
N ARG A 296 -10.07 1.31 -31.93
CA ARG A 296 -10.26 1.34 -33.39
C ARG A 296 -11.03 0.11 -33.91
N ASP A 297 -10.72 -1.07 -33.39
CA ASP A 297 -11.43 -2.29 -33.78
C ASP A 297 -12.89 -2.25 -33.32
N ARG A 298 -13.15 -1.72 -32.11
CA ARG A 298 -14.51 -1.45 -31.59
C ARG A 298 -15.26 -0.44 -32.47
N GLN A 299 -14.59 0.66 -32.84
CA GLN A 299 -15.17 1.69 -33.71
C GLN A 299 -15.54 1.11 -35.09
N ARG A 300 -14.61 0.39 -35.74
CA ARG A 300 -14.85 -0.30 -37.02
C ARG A 300 -16.00 -1.31 -36.91
N TRP A 301 -16.10 -2.01 -35.79
CA TRP A 301 -17.20 -2.95 -35.56
C TRP A 301 -18.53 -2.21 -35.47
N ILE A 302 -18.61 -1.09 -34.75
CA ILE A 302 -19.79 -0.22 -34.66
C ILE A 302 -20.15 0.31 -36.05
N GLU A 303 -19.21 0.86 -36.80
CA GLU A 303 -19.40 1.42 -38.15
C GLU A 303 -19.80 0.36 -39.17
N SER A 304 -19.42 -0.87 -38.98
CA SER A 304 -19.80 -1.98 -39.90
C SER A 304 -21.28 -2.32 -39.86
N GLY A 305 -22.06 -1.72 -38.94
CA GLY A 305 -23.51 -1.97 -38.81
C GLY A 305 -23.84 -3.41 -38.43
N LYS A 306 -22.85 -4.23 -38.12
CA LYS A 306 -23.04 -5.59 -37.60
C LYS A 306 -23.67 -5.47 -36.24
N LYS A 307 -25.01 -5.56 -36.17
CA LYS A 307 -25.69 -5.69 -34.88
C LYS A 307 -25.18 -6.97 -34.20
N PRO A 308 -24.84 -6.94 -32.90
CA PRO A 308 -24.70 -8.19 -32.16
C PRO A 308 -25.98 -9.01 -32.39
N ARG A 309 -25.86 -10.31 -32.55
CA ARG A 309 -27.03 -11.18 -32.63
C ARG A 309 -27.89 -10.88 -31.41
N ARG A 310 -29.15 -10.50 -31.66
CA ARG A 310 -30.08 -10.01 -30.61
C ARG A 310 -30.11 -11.03 -29.47
N GLY A 311 -29.72 -10.60 -28.27
CA GLY A 311 -29.74 -11.42 -27.05
C GLY A 311 -28.46 -12.17 -26.71
N GLU A 312 -27.32 -11.90 -27.37
CA GLU A 312 -26.09 -12.72 -27.18
C GLU A 312 -24.84 -11.95 -26.83
N SER A 313 -24.87 -10.63 -26.62
CA SER A 313 -23.67 -9.91 -26.19
C SER A 313 -23.35 -10.20 -24.70
N ILE A 314 -22.06 -10.18 -24.35
CA ILE A 314 -21.64 -10.34 -22.95
C ILE A 314 -22.13 -9.15 -22.12
N GLU A 315 -22.23 -7.96 -22.72
CA GLU A 315 -22.80 -6.76 -22.10
C GLU A 315 -24.28 -6.93 -21.78
N ASP A 316 -25.08 -7.52 -22.70
CA ASP A 316 -26.51 -7.81 -22.46
C ASP A 316 -26.66 -8.86 -21.35
N LEU A 317 -25.77 -9.84 -21.30
CA LEU A 317 -25.75 -10.83 -20.24
C LEU A 317 -25.40 -10.19 -18.89
N LYS A 318 -24.34 -9.37 -18.83
CA LYS A 318 -23.96 -8.62 -17.62
C LYS A 318 -25.09 -7.74 -17.10
N ALA A 319 -25.80 -7.05 -17.97
CA ALA A 319 -26.92 -6.18 -17.59
C ALA A 319 -28.08 -6.92 -16.92
N ARG A 320 -28.20 -8.23 -17.12
CA ARG A 320 -29.22 -9.10 -16.53
C ARG A 320 -28.74 -9.90 -15.33
N MET A 321 -27.43 -10.00 -15.16
CA MET A 321 -26.84 -10.70 -14.03
C MET A 321 -26.92 -9.83 -12.76
N PRO A 322 -26.98 -10.44 -11.57
CA PRO A 322 -26.87 -9.69 -10.33
C PRO A 322 -25.49 -9.04 -10.20
N SER A 323 -25.38 -7.98 -9.40
CA SER A 323 -24.07 -7.48 -8.96
C SER A 323 -23.34 -8.54 -8.13
N LEU A 324 -22.01 -8.42 -7.98
CA LEU A 324 -21.24 -9.29 -7.10
C LEU A 324 -21.79 -9.33 -5.68
N SER A 325 -22.15 -8.17 -5.12
CA SER A 325 -22.76 -8.08 -3.79
C SER A 325 -24.09 -8.81 -3.68
N ALA A 326 -24.97 -8.64 -4.69
CA ALA A 326 -26.25 -9.34 -4.71
C ALA A 326 -26.10 -10.86 -4.91
N TYR A 327 -25.10 -11.28 -5.67
CA TYR A 327 -24.82 -12.69 -5.93
C TYR A 327 -24.23 -13.41 -4.72
N THR A 328 -23.25 -12.78 -4.05
CA THR A 328 -22.54 -13.37 -2.92
C THR A 328 -23.24 -13.17 -1.57
N GLY A 329 -24.19 -12.23 -1.50
CA GLY A 329 -24.81 -11.80 -0.25
C GLY A 329 -23.89 -10.94 0.64
N ILE A 330 -22.73 -10.50 0.12
CA ILE A 330 -21.81 -9.62 0.82
C ILE A 330 -22.14 -8.17 0.43
N PRO A 331 -22.63 -7.32 1.36
CA PRO A 331 -23.15 -5.99 1.04
C PRO A 331 -22.10 -4.94 0.64
N GLY A 332 -20.92 -5.37 0.23
CA GLY A 332 -19.74 -4.58 -0.10
C GLY A 332 -18.61 -4.73 0.92
N GLY A 333 -17.38 -4.49 0.50
CA GLY A 333 -16.21 -4.68 1.35
C GLY A 333 -15.84 -6.14 1.57
N ARG A 334 -15.51 -6.53 2.81
CA ARG A 334 -15.00 -7.88 3.14
C ARG A 334 -16.09 -8.85 3.58
N GLY A 335 -15.90 -10.12 3.23
CA GLY A 335 -16.78 -11.22 3.61
C GLY A 335 -16.11 -12.58 3.53
N SER A 336 -16.88 -13.63 3.76
CA SER A 336 -16.42 -15.01 3.58
C SER A 336 -16.36 -15.37 2.09
N HIS A 337 -15.32 -16.08 1.65
CA HIS A 337 -15.20 -16.52 0.26
C HIS A 337 -16.35 -17.46 -0.12
N PRO A 338 -17.13 -17.16 -1.18
CA PRO A 338 -18.33 -17.93 -1.52
C PRO A 338 -18.06 -19.41 -1.83
N VAL A 339 -16.89 -19.74 -2.39
CA VAL A 339 -16.53 -21.13 -2.80
C VAL A 339 -15.78 -21.86 -1.70
N TYR A 340 -14.82 -21.21 -1.05
CA TYR A 340 -13.92 -21.86 -0.10
C TYR A 340 -14.27 -21.59 1.36
N GLY A 341 -15.20 -20.68 1.60
CA GLY A 341 -15.55 -20.26 2.96
C GLY A 341 -14.44 -19.45 3.63
N SER A 342 -14.64 -19.10 4.88
CA SER A 342 -13.65 -18.45 5.74
C SER A 342 -13.95 -18.75 7.20
N ILE A 343 -12.94 -19.13 7.97
CA ILE A 343 -13.05 -19.32 9.41
C ILE A 343 -13.36 -17.98 10.12
N HIS A 344 -12.85 -16.86 9.56
CA HIS A 344 -12.99 -15.53 10.15
C HIS A 344 -13.96 -14.61 9.40
N GLY A 345 -14.52 -15.06 8.27
CA GLY A 345 -15.52 -14.31 7.51
C GLY A 345 -14.98 -13.11 6.72
N ASP A 346 -13.68 -12.98 6.49
CA ASP A 346 -13.05 -11.77 5.95
C ASP A 346 -11.98 -12.00 4.85
N ASN A 347 -11.94 -13.20 4.28
CA ASN A 347 -10.96 -13.58 3.27
C ASN A 347 -11.36 -13.28 1.81
N PHE A 348 -12.45 -12.57 1.59
CA PHE A 348 -12.96 -12.17 0.29
C PHE A 348 -13.33 -10.69 0.30
N LEU A 349 -12.83 -9.93 -0.64
CA LEU A 349 -13.05 -8.48 -0.75
C LEU A 349 -13.71 -8.17 -2.09
N ILE A 350 -14.83 -7.44 -2.06
CA ILE A 350 -15.44 -6.86 -3.24
C ILE A 350 -14.94 -5.41 -3.37
N SER A 351 -14.50 -5.02 -4.58
CA SER A 351 -14.08 -3.66 -4.89
C SER A 351 -15.20 -2.64 -4.68
N GLU A 352 -14.85 -1.37 -4.45
CA GLU A 352 -15.84 -0.29 -4.21
C GLU A 352 -16.82 -0.10 -5.38
N ASP A 353 -16.37 -0.35 -6.61
CA ASP A 353 -17.22 -0.32 -7.81
C ASP A 353 -18.14 -1.54 -7.96
N GLY A 354 -17.96 -2.56 -7.11
CA GLY A 354 -18.73 -3.79 -7.16
C GLY A 354 -18.46 -4.72 -8.36
N GLU A 355 -17.47 -4.42 -9.19
CA GLU A 355 -17.20 -5.13 -10.44
C GLU A 355 -16.20 -6.28 -10.29
N THR A 356 -15.30 -6.17 -9.28
CA THR A 356 -14.22 -7.14 -9.07
C THR A 356 -14.13 -7.61 -7.62
N TRP A 357 -13.49 -8.75 -7.44
CA TRP A 357 -13.18 -9.30 -6.12
C TRP A 357 -11.72 -9.68 -6.01
N VAL A 358 -11.24 -9.71 -4.77
CA VAL A 358 -9.91 -10.22 -4.38
C VAL A 358 -10.09 -11.25 -3.28
N SER A 359 -9.41 -12.39 -3.39
CA SER A 359 -9.40 -13.45 -2.39
C SER A 359 -8.09 -13.46 -1.62
N PHE A 360 -8.20 -13.66 -0.32
CA PHE A 360 -7.10 -13.88 0.62
C PHE A 360 -7.09 -15.32 1.16
N HIS A 361 -7.86 -16.21 0.54
CA HIS A 361 -7.90 -17.63 0.90
C HIS A 361 -6.51 -18.27 0.73
N GLY A 362 -5.98 -18.90 1.77
CA GLY A 362 -4.64 -19.52 1.76
C GLY A 362 -3.47 -18.53 1.70
N GLY A 363 -3.67 -17.26 2.08
CA GLY A 363 -2.65 -16.21 2.13
C GLY A 363 -2.81 -15.13 1.07
N ALA A 364 -2.11 -14.00 1.25
CA ALA A 364 -2.15 -12.83 0.36
C ALA A 364 -1.21 -13.02 -0.84
N GLU A 365 -1.49 -13.99 -1.71
CA GLU A 365 -0.70 -14.21 -2.93
C GLU A 365 -1.27 -13.43 -4.13
N PRO A 366 -0.41 -12.90 -5.03
CA PRO A 366 -0.85 -12.19 -6.22
C PRO A 366 -1.66 -13.09 -7.17
N GLY A 367 -2.68 -12.52 -7.82
CA GLY A 367 -3.44 -13.19 -8.87
C GLY A 367 -4.76 -13.82 -8.46
N LYS A 368 -5.09 -13.84 -7.17
CA LYS A 368 -6.38 -14.34 -6.67
C LYS A 368 -7.45 -13.26 -6.75
N SER A 369 -7.84 -12.91 -7.96
CA SER A 369 -8.88 -11.89 -8.21
C SER A 369 -9.68 -12.21 -9.47
N GLY A 370 -10.85 -11.60 -9.59
CA GLY A 370 -11.70 -11.78 -10.75
C GLY A 370 -12.97 -10.94 -10.71
N ASN A 371 -13.83 -11.18 -11.69
CA ASN A 371 -15.18 -10.63 -11.76
C ASN A 371 -16.21 -11.73 -11.47
N LEU A 372 -17.50 -11.41 -11.57
CA LEU A 372 -18.59 -12.36 -11.31
C LEU A 372 -18.50 -13.62 -12.20
N PHE A 373 -18.11 -13.51 -13.46
CA PHE A 373 -17.96 -14.69 -14.33
C PHE A 373 -16.88 -15.65 -13.81
N LYS A 374 -15.76 -15.12 -13.34
CA LYS A 374 -14.69 -15.96 -12.78
C LYS A 374 -15.11 -16.63 -11.48
N LEU A 375 -15.88 -15.94 -10.64
CA LEU A 375 -16.44 -16.51 -9.42
C LEU A 375 -17.39 -17.69 -9.73
N ILE A 376 -18.29 -17.48 -10.70
CA ILE A 376 -19.22 -18.53 -11.16
C ILE A 376 -18.45 -19.73 -11.74
N ALA A 377 -17.39 -19.48 -12.51
CA ALA A 377 -16.55 -20.55 -13.05
C ALA A 377 -15.91 -21.42 -11.95
N LEU A 378 -15.48 -20.80 -10.86
CA LEU A 378 -14.95 -21.51 -9.69
C LEU A 378 -16.04 -22.30 -8.97
N GLU A 379 -17.23 -21.71 -8.75
CA GLU A 379 -18.36 -22.38 -8.11
C GLU A 379 -18.87 -23.60 -8.92
N GLN A 380 -18.85 -23.48 -10.24
CA GLN A 380 -19.28 -24.55 -11.14
C GLN A 380 -18.16 -25.58 -11.41
N GLY A 381 -16.96 -25.40 -10.85
CA GLY A 381 -15.83 -26.28 -11.08
C GLY A 381 -15.27 -26.22 -12.51
N TYR A 382 -15.50 -25.13 -13.24
CA TYR A 382 -14.90 -24.89 -14.56
C TYR A 382 -13.49 -24.34 -14.46
N LEU A 383 -13.11 -23.79 -13.30
CA LEU A 383 -11.78 -23.47 -12.85
C LEU A 383 -11.51 -24.20 -11.55
N THR A 384 -10.29 -24.65 -11.33
CA THR A 384 -9.88 -25.38 -10.12
C THR A 384 -9.04 -24.53 -9.18
N ASP A 385 -8.45 -23.44 -9.68
CA ASP A 385 -7.62 -22.50 -8.91
C ASP A 385 -8.02 -21.04 -9.22
N GLU A 386 -8.10 -20.22 -8.17
CA GLU A 386 -8.38 -18.78 -8.26
C GLU A 386 -7.36 -18.00 -9.09
N ARG A 387 -6.15 -18.54 -9.30
CA ARG A 387 -5.08 -17.94 -10.11
C ARG A 387 -5.28 -18.19 -11.59
N GLU A 388 -6.03 -19.22 -11.95
CA GLU A 388 -6.28 -19.53 -13.35
C GLU A 388 -7.05 -18.39 -14.03
N PRO A 389 -6.62 -17.93 -15.21
CA PRO A 389 -7.37 -16.95 -15.98
C PRO A 389 -8.62 -17.60 -16.60
N LEU A 390 -9.76 -16.94 -16.48
CA LEU A 390 -10.99 -17.39 -17.15
C LEU A 390 -10.89 -17.18 -18.66
N ARG A 391 -10.58 -18.25 -19.41
CA ARG A 391 -10.41 -18.25 -20.87
C ARG A 391 -10.71 -19.62 -21.49
N GLY A 392 -10.79 -19.68 -22.81
CA GLY A 392 -10.98 -20.92 -23.56
C GLY A 392 -12.29 -21.64 -23.19
N GLU A 393 -12.22 -22.96 -22.98
CA GLU A 393 -13.38 -23.80 -22.67
C GLU A 393 -14.08 -23.38 -21.38
N ALA A 394 -13.31 -23.09 -20.31
CA ALA A 394 -13.88 -22.62 -19.04
C ALA A 394 -14.71 -21.35 -19.21
N PHE A 395 -14.24 -20.38 -20.02
CA PHE A 395 -15.01 -19.18 -20.35
C PHE A 395 -16.28 -19.50 -21.12
N THR A 396 -16.23 -20.35 -22.15
CA THR A 396 -17.37 -20.75 -22.96
C THR A 396 -18.45 -21.39 -22.09
N ARG A 397 -18.07 -22.38 -21.28
CA ARG A 397 -18.99 -23.06 -20.35
C ARG A 397 -19.62 -22.12 -19.33
N THR A 398 -18.83 -21.15 -18.83
CA THR A 398 -19.34 -20.14 -17.88
C THR A 398 -20.40 -19.25 -18.55
N ILE A 399 -20.14 -18.78 -19.77
CA ILE A 399 -21.09 -17.94 -20.51
C ILE A 399 -22.38 -18.72 -20.83
N GLU A 400 -22.28 -19.99 -21.24
CA GLU A 400 -23.45 -20.85 -21.48
C GLU A 400 -24.29 -21.01 -20.21
N TYR A 401 -23.66 -21.34 -19.07
CA TYR A 401 -24.33 -21.43 -17.78
C TYR A 401 -25.04 -20.13 -17.39
N CYS A 402 -24.33 -18.99 -17.55
CA CYS A 402 -24.92 -17.67 -17.24
C CYS A 402 -26.11 -17.34 -18.16
N ARG A 403 -26.02 -17.67 -19.44
CA ARG A 403 -27.13 -17.49 -20.39
C ARG A 403 -28.37 -18.30 -20.02
N GLU A 404 -28.18 -19.58 -19.68
CA GLU A 404 -29.27 -20.44 -19.26
C GLU A 404 -29.98 -19.94 -18.01
N ARG A 405 -29.24 -19.27 -17.11
CA ARG A 405 -29.76 -18.82 -15.82
C ARG A 405 -30.43 -17.44 -15.88
N TRP A 406 -29.90 -16.50 -16.67
CA TRP A 406 -30.33 -15.09 -16.66
C TRP A 406 -30.87 -14.55 -18.00
N ILE A 407 -30.83 -15.31 -19.09
CA ILE A 407 -31.37 -14.90 -20.40
C ILE A 407 -32.67 -15.66 -20.80
N ARG A 408 -33.19 -16.49 -19.96
CA ARG A 408 -34.50 -17.15 -20.22
C ARG A 408 -35.65 -16.19 -20.29
#